data_5260072c111c1882e0ade745511a3452
#
_entry.id   5260072c111c1882e0ade745511a3452
#
_cell.length_a   1.000
_cell.length_b   1.000
_cell.length_c   1.000
_cell.angle_alpha   90.00
_cell.angle_beta   90.00
_cell.angle_gamma   90.00
#
_symmetry.space_group_name_H-M   'P 1'
#
loop_
_entity.id
_entity.type
_entity.pdbx_description
1 polymer ?
#
loop_
_entity_poly.entity_id
_entity_poly.type
_entity_poly.pdbx_seq_one_letter_code
_entity_poly.pdbx_strand_id
1 'polypeptide(L)'
;VIRILVSALQTLGLREIIVNINTMGDKSCRQPFRKELLNYYRKHLDKLCRDCKRRFKESPFRLLDCKEEVCKGFAVSAPQMVDYACEACKKHFSEVLEFLDEMQIPYSLDSRLVRGFDYYGRTVFEIFQSDAGSQGQGLALGGGGRYDDLAEIMGAKKIPAVGAALGVERVIEALKQKGIKARSDSRPKIFLIQLGPAAKKKSLILIEELRKIGVPVAQSLSRDSLRSQLNIVVKLHIP
;
A
#
# COMPACT_ATOMS: atom_id res chain seq x y z
N VAL A 1 -1.49 4.33 10.51
CA VAL A 1 -1.21 3.52 9.31
C VAL A 1 -0.41 4.33 8.30
N ILE A 2 -0.91 5.49 7.79
CA ILE A 2 -0.20 6.33 6.78
C ILE A 2 1.23 6.63 7.25
N ARG A 3 1.41 7.14 8.47
CA ARG A 3 2.74 7.46 9.04
C ARG A 3 3.70 6.27 9.01
N ILE A 4 3.23 5.07 9.32
CA ILE A 4 4.07 3.86 9.31
C ILE A 4 4.60 3.58 7.90
N LEU A 5 3.73 3.65 6.89
CA LEU A 5 4.13 3.41 5.50
C LEU A 5 5.08 4.49 4.99
N VAL A 6 4.78 5.76 5.25
CA VAL A 6 5.64 6.89 4.88
C VAL A 6 7.01 6.74 5.53
N SER A 7 7.07 6.44 6.84
CA SER A 7 8.33 6.23 7.55
C SER A 7 9.11 5.04 7.00
N ALA A 8 8.44 3.94 6.67
CA ALA A 8 9.10 2.77 6.07
C ALA A 8 9.75 3.12 4.72
N LEU A 9 9.01 3.81 3.84
CA LEU A 9 9.54 4.25 2.54
C LEU A 9 10.71 5.24 2.69
N GLN A 10 10.59 6.19 3.62
CA GLN A 10 11.67 7.15 3.92
C GLN A 10 12.92 6.45 4.48
N THR A 11 12.75 5.44 5.33
CA THR A 11 13.86 4.63 5.85
C THR A 11 14.58 3.86 4.75
N LEU A 12 13.84 3.43 3.71
CA LEU A 12 14.42 2.81 2.52
C LEU A 12 15.14 3.81 1.60
N GLY A 13 15.00 5.13 1.84
CA GLY A 13 15.64 6.18 1.06
C GLY A 13 14.72 6.91 0.07
N LEU A 14 13.43 6.54 0.00
CA LEU A 14 12.43 7.25 -0.81
C LEU A 14 11.90 8.44 0.01
N ARG A 15 12.49 9.62 -0.17
CA ARG A 15 12.16 10.81 0.63
C ARG A 15 11.07 11.68 0.02
N GLU A 16 11.00 11.72 -1.31
CA GLU A 16 10.03 12.50 -2.06
C GLU A 16 8.75 11.69 -2.24
N ILE A 17 7.86 11.77 -1.25
CA ILE A 17 6.63 10.99 -1.19
C ILE A 17 5.45 11.94 -1.03
N ILE A 18 4.37 11.69 -1.75
CA ILE A 18 3.09 12.36 -1.59
C ILE A 18 1.97 11.35 -1.32
N VAL A 19 1.06 11.71 -0.44
CA VAL A 19 -0.11 10.90 -0.11
C VAL A 19 -1.33 11.50 -0.79
N ASN A 20 -1.87 10.84 -1.81
CA ASN A 20 -3.18 11.20 -2.33
C ASN A 20 -4.25 10.63 -1.39
N ILE A 21 -5.19 11.46 -0.98
CA ILE A 21 -6.18 11.11 0.04
C ILE A 21 -7.58 11.58 -0.37
N ASN A 22 -8.58 10.79 -0.04
CA ASN A 22 -9.98 11.08 -0.28
C ASN A 22 -10.86 10.52 0.84
N THR A 23 -12.12 10.96 0.89
CA THR A 23 -13.16 10.32 1.68
C THR A 23 -14.13 9.55 0.78
N MET A 24 -14.52 8.36 1.20
CA MET A 24 -15.57 7.55 0.57
C MET A 24 -16.89 7.62 1.34
N GLY A 25 -16.96 8.46 2.38
CA GLY A 25 -18.12 8.52 3.25
C GLY A 25 -18.46 7.17 3.90
N ASP A 26 -19.53 7.12 4.62
CA ASP A 26 -20.12 5.88 5.13
C ASP A 26 -21.24 5.34 4.20
N LYS A 27 -21.93 4.29 4.61
CA LYS A 27 -23.03 3.70 3.82
C LYS A 27 -24.13 4.71 3.49
N SER A 28 -24.44 5.62 4.43
CA SER A 28 -25.49 6.64 4.26
C SER A 28 -25.09 7.72 3.25
N CYS A 29 -23.84 8.12 3.24
CA CYS A 29 -23.28 9.09 2.31
C CYS A 29 -23.14 8.52 0.88
N ARG A 30 -22.75 7.25 0.78
CA ARG A 30 -22.47 6.61 -0.52
C ARG A 30 -23.70 6.42 -1.40
N GLN A 31 -24.88 6.23 -0.81
CA GLN A 31 -26.09 6.02 -1.59
C GLN A 31 -26.52 7.25 -2.40
N PRO A 32 -26.69 8.45 -1.81
CA PRO A 32 -27.01 9.66 -2.58
C PRO A 32 -25.90 10.01 -3.57
N PHE A 33 -24.62 9.87 -3.19
CA PHE A 33 -23.52 10.11 -4.10
C PHE A 33 -23.55 9.16 -5.31
N ARG A 34 -23.78 7.86 -5.08
CA ARG A 34 -23.89 6.86 -6.17
C ARG A 34 -25.00 7.23 -7.16
N LYS A 35 -26.14 7.66 -6.66
CA LYS A 35 -27.27 8.09 -7.49
C LYS A 35 -26.88 9.25 -8.39
N GLU A 36 -26.26 10.28 -7.81
CA GLU A 36 -25.85 11.47 -8.57
C GLU A 36 -24.72 11.16 -9.55
N LEU A 37 -23.74 10.35 -9.17
CA LEU A 37 -22.68 9.90 -10.03
C LEU A 37 -23.23 9.13 -11.25
N LEU A 38 -24.18 8.23 -11.04
CA LEU A 38 -24.84 7.51 -12.13
C LEU A 38 -25.67 8.44 -13.02
N ASN A 39 -26.35 9.44 -12.47
CA ASN A 39 -27.09 10.44 -13.24
C ASN A 39 -26.16 11.26 -14.14
N TYR A 40 -25.02 11.66 -13.59
CA TYR A 40 -23.97 12.35 -14.35
C TYR A 40 -23.44 11.50 -15.50
N TYR A 41 -22.97 10.29 -15.22
CA TYR A 41 -22.36 9.42 -16.24
C TYR A 41 -23.35 8.86 -17.26
N ARG A 42 -24.66 8.78 -16.94
CA ARG A 42 -25.70 8.37 -17.89
C ARG A 42 -25.75 9.27 -19.11
N LYS A 43 -25.48 10.56 -18.95
CA LYS A 43 -25.44 11.55 -20.05
C LYS A 43 -24.25 11.35 -20.98
N HIS A 44 -23.25 10.61 -20.54
CA HIS A 44 -21.99 10.39 -21.26
C HIS A 44 -21.75 8.92 -21.62
N LEU A 45 -22.72 8.04 -21.38
CA LEU A 45 -22.57 6.59 -21.44
C LEU A 45 -22.02 6.11 -22.79
N ASP A 46 -22.48 6.69 -23.90
CA ASP A 46 -22.08 6.31 -25.25
C ASP A 46 -20.59 6.61 -25.51
N LYS A 47 -20.06 7.63 -24.88
CA LYS A 47 -18.67 8.11 -25.03
C LYS A 47 -17.68 7.38 -24.10
N LEU A 48 -18.16 6.58 -23.15
CA LEU A 48 -17.29 5.86 -22.22
C LEU A 48 -16.60 4.68 -22.89
N CYS A 49 -15.41 4.34 -22.43
CA CYS A 49 -14.72 3.12 -22.83
C CYS A 49 -15.50 1.87 -22.41
N ARG A 50 -15.18 0.72 -23.04
CA ARG A 50 -15.85 -0.56 -22.78
C ARG A 50 -15.88 -0.94 -21.30
N ASP A 51 -14.75 -0.74 -20.60
CA ASP A 51 -14.66 -1.05 -19.18
C ASP A 51 -15.53 -0.12 -18.33
N CYS A 52 -15.59 1.16 -18.65
CA CYS A 52 -16.46 2.11 -17.95
C CYS A 52 -17.95 1.82 -18.17
N LYS A 53 -18.35 1.35 -19.36
CA LYS A 53 -19.73 0.88 -19.62
C LYS A 53 -20.10 -0.30 -18.73
N ARG A 54 -19.15 -1.22 -18.45
CA ARG A 54 -19.34 -2.32 -17.51
C ARG A 54 -19.37 -1.81 -16.06
N ARG A 55 -18.39 -0.96 -15.65
CA ARG A 55 -18.30 -0.37 -14.31
C ARG A 55 -19.53 0.45 -13.95
N PHE A 56 -20.17 1.10 -14.91
CA PHE A 56 -21.41 1.85 -14.70
C PHE A 56 -22.50 0.97 -14.06
N LYS A 57 -22.57 -0.31 -14.41
CA LYS A 57 -23.53 -1.27 -13.87
C LYS A 57 -23.03 -1.93 -12.57
N GLU A 58 -21.78 -2.34 -12.55
CA GLU A 58 -21.22 -3.22 -11.52
C GLU A 58 -20.57 -2.46 -10.36
N SER A 59 -19.76 -1.43 -10.65
CA SER A 59 -18.95 -0.70 -9.68
C SER A 59 -18.82 0.78 -10.03
N PRO A 60 -19.89 1.58 -9.87
CA PRO A 60 -19.95 2.95 -10.38
C PRO A 60 -18.84 3.88 -9.87
N PHE A 61 -18.40 3.73 -8.64
CA PHE A 61 -17.31 4.57 -8.09
C PHE A 61 -16.00 4.41 -8.89
N ARG A 62 -15.75 3.25 -9.49
CA ARG A 62 -14.58 3.00 -10.33
C ARG A 62 -14.60 3.72 -11.67
N LEU A 63 -15.68 4.42 -12.01
CA LEU A 63 -15.72 5.34 -13.15
C LEU A 63 -14.76 6.52 -12.94
N LEU A 64 -14.56 6.93 -11.69
CA LEU A 64 -13.65 8.03 -11.32
C LEU A 64 -12.17 7.68 -11.51
N ASP A 65 -11.82 6.39 -11.42
CA ASP A 65 -10.45 5.86 -11.52
C ASP A 65 -10.13 5.29 -12.94
N CYS A 66 -10.79 5.76 -13.96
CA CYS A 66 -10.49 5.31 -15.32
C CYS A 66 -9.20 5.95 -15.84
N LYS A 67 -8.35 5.12 -16.48
CA LYS A 67 -7.07 5.59 -17.04
C LYS A 67 -7.16 6.03 -18.49
N GLU A 68 -8.25 5.72 -19.18
CA GLU A 68 -8.50 6.15 -20.56
C GLU A 68 -8.73 7.66 -20.62
N GLU A 69 -8.04 8.37 -21.51
CA GLU A 69 -8.06 9.84 -21.59
C GLU A 69 -9.48 10.41 -21.75
N VAL A 70 -10.29 9.78 -22.62
CA VAL A 70 -11.68 10.19 -22.82
C VAL A 70 -12.49 10.11 -21.51
N CYS A 71 -12.28 9.05 -20.73
CA CYS A 71 -12.99 8.86 -19.47
C CYS A 71 -12.45 9.76 -18.35
N LYS A 72 -11.14 10.07 -18.35
CA LYS A 72 -10.53 11.02 -17.40
C LYS A 72 -11.14 12.41 -17.51
N GLY A 73 -11.41 12.87 -18.74
CA GLY A 73 -12.07 14.17 -18.97
C GLY A 73 -13.42 14.26 -18.27
N PHE A 74 -14.22 13.18 -18.29
CA PHE A 74 -15.49 13.16 -17.57
C PHE A 74 -15.31 13.06 -16.05
N ALA A 75 -14.27 12.36 -15.57
CA ALA A 75 -14.02 12.21 -14.15
C ALA A 75 -13.64 13.54 -13.47
N VAL A 76 -13.01 14.48 -14.19
CA VAL A 76 -12.66 15.80 -13.67
C VAL A 76 -13.89 16.63 -13.28
N SER A 77 -14.97 16.53 -14.06
CA SER A 77 -16.21 17.29 -13.85
C SER A 77 -17.30 16.47 -13.13
N ALA A 78 -16.93 15.27 -12.66
CA ALA A 78 -17.88 14.40 -11.94
C ALA A 78 -18.18 14.95 -10.52
N PRO A 79 -19.34 14.61 -9.96
CA PRO A 79 -19.64 14.90 -8.57
C PRO A 79 -18.55 14.38 -7.63
N GLN A 80 -18.26 15.11 -6.56
CA GLN A 80 -17.24 14.74 -5.58
C GLN A 80 -17.88 14.15 -4.32
N MET A 81 -17.28 13.08 -3.77
CA MET A 81 -17.82 12.40 -2.59
C MET A 81 -17.90 13.29 -1.36
N VAL A 82 -16.99 14.25 -1.21
CA VAL A 82 -16.94 15.16 -0.06
C VAL A 82 -18.21 16.02 0.05
N ASP A 83 -18.85 16.37 -1.07
CA ASP A 83 -20.08 17.17 -1.09
C ASP A 83 -21.30 16.41 -0.54
N TYR A 84 -21.25 15.09 -0.57
CA TYR A 84 -22.29 14.18 -0.09
C TYR A 84 -21.97 13.57 1.28
N ALA A 85 -20.82 13.92 1.86
CA ALA A 85 -20.42 13.42 3.15
C ALA A 85 -21.26 14.07 4.27
N CYS A 86 -21.78 13.25 5.18
CA CYS A 86 -22.45 13.74 6.38
C CYS A 86 -21.47 14.44 7.33
N GLU A 87 -21.96 15.23 8.26
CA GLU A 87 -21.13 15.98 9.20
C GLU A 87 -20.13 15.11 9.96
N ALA A 88 -20.53 13.89 10.37
CA ALA A 88 -19.64 12.95 11.04
C ALA A 88 -18.49 12.47 10.13
N CYS A 89 -18.75 12.28 8.83
CA CYS A 89 -17.73 11.89 7.86
C CYS A 89 -16.81 13.06 7.49
N LYS A 90 -17.35 14.28 7.38
CA LYS A 90 -16.56 15.50 7.16
C LYS A 90 -15.64 15.76 8.35
N LYS A 91 -16.18 15.74 9.56
CA LYS A 91 -15.39 15.92 10.79
C LYS A 91 -14.26 14.90 10.88
N HIS A 92 -14.56 13.60 10.68
CA HIS A 92 -13.55 12.55 10.68
C HIS A 92 -12.46 12.79 9.62
N PHE A 93 -12.83 13.24 8.42
CA PHE A 93 -11.87 13.50 7.35
C PHE A 93 -10.98 14.70 7.68
N SER A 94 -11.56 15.80 8.19
CA SER A 94 -10.81 16.97 8.68
C SER A 94 -9.80 16.60 9.76
N GLU A 95 -10.23 15.82 10.77
CA GLU A 95 -9.33 15.34 11.83
C GLU A 95 -8.15 14.53 11.27
N VAL A 96 -8.37 13.70 10.23
CA VAL A 96 -7.29 12.96 9.58
C VAL A 96 -6.31 13.91 8.88
N LEU A 97 -6.80 14.95 8.21
CA LEU A 97 -5.95 15.95 7.54
C LEU A 97 -5.14 16.75 8.57
N GLU A 98 -5.76 17.19 9.66
CA GLU A 98 -5.09 17.87 10.77
C GLU A 98 -3.93 17.03 11.35
N PHE A 99 -4.13 15.71 11.52
CA PHE A 99 -3.06 14.81 11.94
C PHE A 99 -1.93 14.69 10.91
N LEU A 100 -2.24 14.73 9.63
CA LEU A 100 -1.22 14.71 8.58
C LEU A 100 -0.41 16.01 8.56
N ASP A 101 -1.09 17.16 8.76
CA ASP A 101 -0.46 18.48 8.86
C ASP A 101 0.48 18.54 10.08
N GLU A 102 0.00 18.12 11.25
CA GLU A 102 0.80 18.09 12.48
C GLU A 102 2.04 17.18 12.35
N MET A 103 1.89 16.06 11.64
CA MET A 103 3.01 15.15 11.35
C MET A 103 3.88 15.59 10.16
N GLN A 104 3.57 16.72 9.52
CA GLN A 104 4.25 17.25 8.33
C GLN A 104 4.35 16.21 7.20
N ILE A 105 3.30 15.42 7.01
CA ILE A 105 3.19 14.46 5.91
C ILE A 105 2.55 15.16 4.72
N PRO A 106 3.27 15.34 3.59
CA PRO A 106 2.71 15.98 2.41
C PRO A 106 1.59 15.15 1.82
N TYR A 107 0.44 15.76 1.57
CA TYR A 107 -0.70 15.11 0.94
C TYR A 107 -1.34 15.99 -0.13
N SER A 108 -2.12 15.37 -0.99
CA SER A 108 -2.98 16.01 -1.98
C SER A 108 -4.39 15.44 -1.90
N LEU A 109 -5.38 16.28 -1.93
CA LEU A 109 -6.78 15.85 -2.04
C LEU A 109 -7.05 15.41 -3.48
N ASP A 110 -7.43 14.16 -3.65
CA ASP A 110 -7.82 13.62 -4.96
C ASP A 110 -9.25 13.09 -4.91
N SER A 111 -10.20 13.91 -5.33
CA SER A 111 -11.64 13.58 -5.34
C SER A 111 -11.98 12.37 -6.24
N ARG A 112 -11.07 11.97 -7.14
CA ARG A 112 -11.22 10.81 -8.02
C ARG A 112 -10.65 9.54 -7.41
N LEU A 113 -9.88 9.66 -6.34
CA LEU A 113 -9.29 8.50 -5.68
C LEU A 113 -10.37 7.61 -5.09
N VAL A 114 -10.48 6.41 -5.65
CA VAL A 114 -11.33 5.33 -5.17
C VAL A 114 -10.51 4.04 -5.07
N ARG A 115 -10.96 3.10 -4.27
CA ARG A 115 -10.29 1.80 -4.14
C ARG A 115 -11.02 0.72 -4.94
N GLY A 116 -10.29 -0.31 -5.31
CA GLY A 116 -10.82 -1.43 -6.12
C GLY A 116 -11.84 -2.32 -5.41
N PHE A 117 -12.06 -2.12 -4.11
CA PHE A 117 -12.95 -2.93 -3.27
C PHE A 117 -14.02 -2.07 -2.60
N ASP A 118 -15.25 -2.54 -2.60
CA ASP A 118 -16.42 -1.82 -2.10
C ASP A 118 -16.52 -1.79 -0.57
N TYR A 119 -15.68 -2.53 0.15
CA TYR A 119 -15.63 -2.54 1.60
C TYR A 119 -14.98 -1.29 2.21
N TYR A 120 -14.23 -0.50 1.42
CA TYR A 120 -13.67 0.75 1.90
C TYR A 120 -14.75 1.78 2.20
N GLY A 121 -14.57 2.50 3.29
CA GLY A 121 -15.41 3.61 3.70
C GLY A 121 -14.59 4.72 4.34
N ARG A 122 -15.16 5.90 4.50
CA ARG A 122 -14.47 7.08 5.05
C ARG A 122 -13.14 7.32 4.34
N THR A 123 -12.02 7.37 5.07
CA THR A 123 -10.72 7.73 4.49
C THR A 123 -10.13 6.61 3.63
N VAL A 124 -9.70 6.97 2.43
CA VAL A 124 -8.89 6.15 1.52
C VAL A 124 -7.67 6.94 1.08
N PHE A 125 -6.55 6.26 0.84
CA PHE A 125 -5.32 6.91 0.42
C PHE A 125 -4.47 6.04 -0.49
N GLU A 126 -3.63 6.68 -1.30
CA GLU A 126 -2.54 6.06 -2.06
C GLU A 126 -1.26 6.87 -1.88
N ILE A 127 -0.13 6.18 -1.89
CA ILE A 127 1.19 6.77 -1.70
C ILE A 127 1.94 6.69 -3.02
N PHE A 128 2.41 7.84 -3.47
CA PHE A 128 3.18 7.98 -4.70
C PHE A 128 4.57 8.51 -4.41
N GLN A 129 5.52 8.18 -5.27
CA GLN A 129 6.75 8.91 -5.32
C GLN A 129 6.48 10.24 -6.06
N SER A 130 6.89 11.36 -5.46
CA SER A 130 6.85 12.66 -6.11
C SER A 130 8.10 12.82 -6.96
N ASP A 131 7.96 12.81 -8.27
CA ASP A 131 9.03 13.28 -9.14
C ASP A 131 8.88 14.80 -9.34
N ALA A 132 9.99 15.51 -9.40
CA ALA A 132 9.98 16.95 -9.61
C ALA A 132 9.19 17.29 -10.90
N GLY A 133 7.98 17.82 -10.73
CA GLY A 133 7.08 18.19 -11.83
C GLY A 133 5.87 17.29 -12.07
N SER A 134 5.78 16.12 -11.45
CA SER A 134 4.61 15.25 -11.54
C SER A 134 3.74 15.38 -10.27
N GLN A 135 2.58 15.99 -10.37
CA GLN A 135 1.60 16.09 -9.29
C GLN A 135 1.02 14.69 -8.99
N GLY A 136 1.81 13.78 -8.39
CA GLY A 136 1.34 12.46 -7.97
C GLY A 136 0.91 11.51 -9.10
N GLN A 137 1.41 11.69 -10.32
CA GLN A 137 1.06 10.87 -11.49
C GLN A 137 1.97 9.65 -11.67
N GLY A 138 2.87 9.38 -10.72
CA GLY A 138 3.75 8.22 -10.73
C GLY A 138 3.04 6.91 -10.43
N LEU A 139 3.83 5.83 -10.38
CA LEU A 139 3.34 4.52 -9.95
C LEU A 139 3.03 4.55 -8.45
N ALA A 140 1.81 4.19 -8.06
CA ALA A 140 1.44 4.08 -6.65
C ALA A 140 2.32 3.02 -5.95
N LEU A 141 3.06 3.41 -4.92
CA LEU A 141 3.91 2.53 -4.13
C LEU A 141 3.10 1.67 -3.16
N GLY A 142 1.96 2.17 -2.74
CA GLY A 142 1.05 1.49 -1.83
C GLY A 142 -0.20 2.29 -1.57
N GLY A 143 -1.04 1.80 -0.71
CA GLY A 143 -2.25 2.50 -0.33
C GLY A 143 -3.14 1.67 0.58
N GLY A 144 -4.17 2.29 1.08
CA GLY A 144 -5.07 1.69 2.04
C GLY A 144 -6.27 2.56 2.34
N GLY A 145 -6.83 2.36 3.51
CA GLY A 145 -7.97 3.11 3.97
C GLY A 145 -8.68 2.44 5.14
N ARG A 146 -9.82 2.99 5.48
CA ARG A 146 -10.72 2.47 6.50
C ARG A 146 -11.73 1.50 5.89
N TYR A 147 -12.03 0.41 6.57
CA TYR A 147 -12.94 -0.64 6.07
C TYR A 147 -13.72 -1.31 7.22
N ASP A 148 -14.49 -0.50 7.94
CA ASP A 148 -15.25 -0.89 9.13
C ASP A 148 -16.33 -1.95 8.84
N ASP A 149 -16.78 -2.03 7.59
CA ASP A 149 -17.85 -2.93 7.17
C ASP A 149 -17.33 -4.31 6.71
N LEU A 150 -16.02 -4.50 6.60
CA LEU A 150 -15.45 -5.75 6.05
C LEU A 150 -15.82 -6.96 6.89
N ALA A 151 -15.69 -6.86 8.22
CA ALA A 151 -16.02 -7.97 9.11
C ALA A 151 -17.51 -8.37 9.01
N GLU A 152 -18.40 -7.40 8.89
CA GLU A 152 -19.85 -7.62 8.70
C GLU A 152 -20.15 -8.29 7.35
N ILE A 153 -19.48 -7.86 6.27
CA ILE A 153 -19.58 -8.49 4.94
C ILE A 153 -19.14 -9.96 4.98
N MET A 154 -18.15 -10.29 5.82
CA MET A 154 -17.67 -11.65 6.03
C MET A 154 -18.50 -12.47 7.03
N GLY A 155 -19.64 -11.95 7.52
CA GLY A 155 -20.55 -12.65 8.43
C GLY A 155 -20.18 -12.53 9.91
N ALA A 156 -19.25 -11.66 10.28
CA ALA A 156 -18.89 -11.37 11.67
C ALA A 156 -19.60 -10.11 12.20
N LYS A 157 -19.39 -9.79 13.47
CA LYS A 157 -19.84 -8.51 14.04
C LYS A 157 -19.08 -7.35 13.39
N LYS A 158 -19.71 -6.17 13.29
CA LYS A 158 -19.07 -4.95 12.80
C LYS A 158 -17.89 -4.58 13.71
N ILE A 159 -16.71 -4.49 13.12
CA ILE A 159 -15.46 -4.15 13.80
C ILE A 159 -14.78 -3.03 13.02
N PRO A 160 -14.52 -1.86 13.64
CA PRO A 160 -13.76 -0.82 12.99
C PRO A 160 -12.38 -1.32 12.58
N ALA A 161 -12.01 -1.09 11.33
CA ALA A 161 -10.75 -1.56 10.80
C ALA A 161 -10.10 -0.54 9.85
N VAL A 162 -8.78 -0.47 9.90
CA VAL A 162 -7.95 0.34 9.01
C VAL A 162 -6.68 -0.44 8.66
N GLY A 163 -6.27 -0.37 7.41
CA GLY A 163 -5.06 -1.04 6.97
C GLY A 163 -4.58 -0.54 5.63
N ALA A 164 -3.42 -1.06 5.24
CA ALA A 164 -2.81 -0.72 3.98
C ALA A 164 -1.82 -1.80 3.52
N ALA A 165 -1.40 -1.70 2.26
CA ALA A 165 -0.40 -2.55 1.66
C ALA A 165 0.58 -1.73 0.82
N LEU A 166 1.83 -2.20 0.73
CA LEU A 166 2.86 -1.71 -0.19
C LEU A 166 3.06 -2.72 -1.31
N GLY A 167 3.25 -2.22 -2.52
CA GLY A 167 3.69 -3.03 -3.65
C GLY A 167 5.20 -3.20 -3.60
N VAL A 168 5.68 -4.35 -3.10
CA VAL A 168 7.12 -4.60 -2.89
C VAL A 168 7.91 -4.40 -4.18
N GLU A 169 7.44 -4.95 -5.30
CA GLU A 169 8.07 -4.81 -6.61
C GLU A 169 8.13 -3.35 -7.06
N ARG A 170 7.06 -2.58 -6.81
CA ARG A 170 7.00 -1.15 -7.14
C ARG A 170 7.97 -0.33 -6.31
N VAL A 171 8.10 -0.65 -5.03
CA VAL A 171 9.09 -0.02 -4.14
C VAL A 171 10.50 -0.32 -4.61
N ILE A 172 10.80 -1.59 -4.97
CA ILE A 172 12.10 -1.98 -5.50
C ILE A 172 12.41 -1.23 -6.81
N GLU A 173 11.43 -1.10 -7.70
CA GLU A 173 11.58 -0.36 -8.94
C GLU A 173 11.88 1.12 -8.69
N ALA A 174 11.14 1.77 -7.80
CA ALA A 174 11.38 3.15 -7.40
C ALA A 174 12.78 3.35 -6.80
N LEU A 175 13.24 2.43 -5.95
CA LEU A 175 14.59 2.45 -5.38
C LEU A 175 15.66 2.34 -6.48
N LYS A 176 15.46 1.44 -7.45
CA LYS A 176 16.38 1.28 -8.59
C LYS A 176 16.43 2.56 -9.45
N GLN A 177 15.29 3.17 -9.76
CA GLN A 177 15.21 4.43 -10.52
C GLN A 177 15.95 5.57 -9.82
N LYS A 178 15.93 5.62 -8.48
CA LYS A 178 16.70 6.59 -7.68
C LYS A 178 18.16 6.20 -7.48
N GLY A 179 18.63 5.09 -8.06
CA GLY A 179 20.00 4.59 -7.89
C GLY A 179 20.32 4.11 -6.46
N ILE A 180 19.30 3.89 -5.64
CA ILE A 180 19.45 3.40 -4.27
C ILE A 180 19.74 1.91 -4.33
N LYS A 181 20.96 1.55 -3.96
CA LYS A 181 21.39 0.15 -3.91
C LYS A 181 21.01 -0.44 -2.55
N ALA A 182 20.52 -1.67 -2.55
CA ALA A 182 20.40 -2.42 -1.31
C ALA A 182 21.77 -2.45 -0.62
N ARG A 183 21.80 -2.24 0.70
CA ARG A 183 23.02 -2.43 1.47
C ARG A 183 23.41 -3.90 1.37
N SER A 184 24.37 -4.17 0.51
CA SER A 184 24.86 -5.51 0.19
C SER A 184 25.75 -6.12 1.29
N ASP A 185 25.92 -5.43 2.41
CA ASP A 185 26.81 -5.86 3.48
C ASP A 185 26.25 -6.96 4.39
N SER A 186 25.14 -7.55 4.04
CA SER A 186 24.59 -8.70 4.76
C SER A 186 25.08 -10.06 4.24
N ARG A 187 26.19 -10.11 3.48
CA ARG A 187 26.80 -11.40 3.17
C ARG A 187 27.16 -12.06 4.50
N PRO A 188 26.72 -13.29 4.72
CA PRO A 188 27.09 -13.98 5.96
C PRO A 188 28.61 -14.10 6.04
N LYS A 189 29.15 -13.65 7.18
CA LYS A 189 30.60 -13.78 7.49
C LYS A 189 30.88 -15.10 8.18
N ILE A 190 29.86 -15.73 8.72
CA ILE A 190 29.94 -16.98 9.44
C ILE A 190 28.86 -17.92 8.91
N PHE A 191 29.22 -19.16 8.71
CA PHE A 191 28.25 -20.24 8.48
C PHE A 191 28.32 -21.24 9.64
N LEU A 192 27.20 -21.46 10.32
CA LEU A 192 27.11 -22.43 11.39
C LEU A 192 26.83 -23.83 10.82
N ILE A 193 27.86 -24.66 10.82
CA ILE A 193 27.73 -26.09 10.51
C ILE A 193 27.20 -26.81 11.73
N GLN A 194 26.16 -27.59 11.56
CA GLN A 194 25.48 -28.29 12.63
C GLN A 194 25.30 -29.76 12.26
N LEU A 195 25.73 -30.66 13.10
CA LEU A 195 25.63 -32.08 12.92
C LEU A 195 24.75 -32.71 14.00
N GLY A 196 23.62 -33.29 13.58
CA GLY A 196 22.66 -33.92 14.43
C GLY A 196 21.68 -32.97 15.16
N PRO A 197 20.62 -33.53 15.78
CA PRO A 197 19.51 -32.75 16.33
C PRO A 197 19.89 -31.85 17.52
N ALA A 198 20.84 -32.27 18.34
CA ALA A 198 21.30 -31.50 19.50
C ALA A 198 22.04 -30.22 19.06
N ALA A 199 22.94 -30.33 18.05
CA ALA A 199 23.64 -29.20 17.48
C ALA A 199 22.68 -28.24 16.79
N LYS A 200 21.66 -28.73 16.06
CA LYS A 200 20.63 -27.91 15.45
C LYS A 200 19.88 -27.04 16.47
N LYS A 201 19.49 -27.61 17.60
CA LYS A 201 18.79 -26.84 18.66
C LYS A 201 19.68 -25.75 19.25
N LYS A 202 20.95 -26.05 19.54
CA LYS A 202 21.89 -25.07 20.10
C LYS A 202 22.26 -23.99 19.08
N SER A 203 22.36 -24.32 17.79
CA SER A 203 22.69 -23.35 16.75
C SER A 203 21.62 -22.26 16.58
N LEU A 204 20.36 -22.56 16.87
CA LEU A 204 19.29 -21.56 16.80
C LEU A 204 19.50 -20.44 17.85
N ILE A 205 19.90 -20.82 19.08
CA ILE A 205 20.19 -19.86 20.15
C ILE A 205 21.40 -19.00 19.75
N LEU A 206 22.49 -19.67 19.34
CA LEU A 206 23.74 -18.97 18.97
C LEU A 206 23.54 -18.01 17.78
N ILE A 207 22.73 -18.37 16.79
CA ILE A 207 22.40 -17.49 15.68
C ILE A 207 21.67 -16.24 16.13
N GLU A 208 20.71 -16.37 17.04
CA GLU A 208 19.99 -15.21 17.57
C GLU A 208 20.92 -14.28 18.39
N GLU A 209 21.87 -14.85 19.15
CA GLU A 209 22.87 -14.07 19.86
C GLU A 209 23.77 -13.29 18.88
N LEU A 210 24.28 -13.96 17.84
CA LEU A 210 25.12 -13.33 16.82
C LEU A 210 24.37 -12.24 16.03
N ARG A 211 23.11 -12.47 15.70
CA ARG A 211 22.26 -11.47 15.04
C ARG A 211 22.02 -10.24 15.92
N LYS A 212 21.78 -10.42 17.21
CA LYS A 212 21.58 -9.31 18.16
C LYS A 212 22.80 -8.37 18.23
N ILE A 213 24.00 -8.91 18.06
CA ILE A 213 25.24 -8.10 18.01
C ILE A 213 25.62 -7.69 16.57
N GLY A 214 24.73 -7.87 15.61
CA GLY A 214 24.90 -7.39 14.23
C GLY A 214 25.86 -8.24 13.38
N VAL A 215 26.17 -9.47 13.78
CA VAL A 215 27.02 -10.39 13.00
C VAL A 215 26.17 -11.15 11.97
N PRO A 216 26.43 -10.99 10.66
CA PRO A 216 25.70 -11.72 9.63
C PRO A 216 26.08 -13.21 9.63
N VAL A 217 25.12 -14.06 9.95
CA VAL A 217 25.28 -15.52 10.06
C VAL A 217 24.33 -16.25 9.15
N ALA A 218 24.82 -17.30 8.51
CA ALA A 218 24.00 -18.26 7.76
C ALA A 218 24.04 -19.66 8.38
N GLN A 219 23.04 -20.44 8.11
CA GLN A 219 22.95 -21.87 8.44
C GLN A 219 22.03 -22.59 7.44
N SER A 220 22.07 -23.91 7.44
CA SER A 220 21.13 -24.74 6.70
C SER A 220 20.43 -25.72 7.62
N LEU A 221 19.13 -25.53 7.85
CA LEU A 221 18.34 -26.46 8.67
C LEU A 221 17.94 -27.75 7.90
N SER A 222 18.00 -27.72 6.57
CA SER A 222 17.58 -28.82 5.70
C SER A 222 18.70 -29.78 5.31
N ARG A 223 19.97 -29.48 5.66
CA ARG A 223 21.12 -30.28 5.30
C ARG A 223 21.78 -30.81 6.57
N ASP A 224 21.97 -32.14 6.64
CA ASP A 224 22.48 -32.82 7.83
C ASP A 224 23.93 -33.31 7.69
N SER A 225 24.44 -33.53 6.45
CA SER A 225 25.79 -33.98 6.27
C SER A 225 26.76 -32.79 6.21
N LEU A 226 27.97 -32.98 6.78
CA LEU A 226 29.05 -31.99 6.73
C LEU A 226 29.33 -31.54 5.29
N ARG A 227 29.48 -32.52 4.38
CA ARG A 227 29.76 -32.25 2.96
C ARG A 227 28.73 -31.37 2.29
N SER A 228 27.42 -31.60 2.57
CA SER A 228 26.35 -30.81 1.98
C SER A 228 26.33 -29.38 2.50
N GLN A 229 26.69 -29.17 3.76
CA GLN A 229 26.75 -27.83 4.38
C GLN A 229 27.98 -27.08 3.90
N LEU A 230 29.16 -27.72 3.77
CA LEU A 230 30.36 -27.12 3.18
C LEU A 230 30.14 -26.68 1.72
N ASN A 231 29.40 -27.43 0.94
CA ASN A 231 29.02 -27.00 -0.41
C ASN A 231 28.22 -25.69 -0.43
N ILE A 232 27.40 -25.42 0.61
CA ILE A 232 26.71 -24.16 0.74
C ILE A 232 27.67 -23.02 1.11
N VAL A 233 28.62 -23.27 2.02
CA VAL A 233 29.66 -22.31 2.41
C VAL A 233 30.42 -21.82 1.17
N VAL A 234 30.88 -22.77 0.33
CA VAL A 234 31.58 -22.44 -0.92
C VAL A 234 30.71 -21.61 -1.86
N LYS A 235 29.42 -21.97 -2.04
CA LYS A 235 28.47 -21.21 -2.88
C LYS A 235 28.19 -19.80 -2.37
N LEU A 236 28.19 -19.60 -1.06
CA LEU A 236 27.98 -18.31 -0.43
C LEU A 236 29.25 -17.46 -0.35
N HIS A 237 30.41 -18.02 -0.80
CA HIS A 237 31.72 -17.37 -0.71
C HIS A 237 32.04 -16.88 0.72
N ILE A 238 31.72 -17.70 1.71
CA ILE A 238 32.06 -17.42 3.10
C ILE A 238 33.51 -17.90 3.30
N PRO A 239 34.40 -17.04 3.81
CA PRO A 239 35.80 -17.37 3.98
C PRO A 239 36.06 -18.50 4.98
#